data_9f0799c405a917c9cb574c0bd7e09ad6
#
_entry.id   9f0799c405a917c9cb574c0bd7e09ad6
#
_cell.length_a   1.000
_cell.length_b   1.000
_cell.length_c   1.000
_cell.angle_alpha   90.00
_cell.angle_beta   90.00
_cell.angle_gamma   90.00
#
_symmetry.space_group_name_H-M   'P 1'
#
loop_
_entity.id
_entity.type
_entity.pdbx_description
1 polymer ?
#
loop_
_entity_poly.entity_id
_entity_poly.type
_entity_poly.pdbx_seq_one_letter_code
_entity_poly.pdbx_strand_id
1 'polypeptide(L)'
;MINEVVIATRKNSRDNKAPIGVYFKDKKVIMHLFFGSHTYDNLLTEDYFSVNVVPPIEIAKAVLDDEDDYLYYNNIPYLKSSYYAIFYKVVKREFVDRNDKFGKSRLMIIEGEEINRVYLNNIPKPYNRADGLLVEMAVIYSRLANKNIKIDENDKKEMTNDIKKYFSIIKKVGGREHKQLAETMLRNLNLL
;
A
#
# COMPACT_ATOMS: atom_id res chain seq x y z
N MET A 1 0.57 15.61 -5.57
CA MET A 1 -0.13 15.08 -4.38
C MET A 1 0.01 13.57 -4.37
N ILE A 2 0.34 12.98 -3.22
CA ILE A 2 0.39 11.52 -3.04
C ILE A 2 -1.04 11.00 -2.87
N ASN A 3 -1.36 9.89 -3.52
CA ASN A 3 -2.63 9.18 -3.38
C ASN A 3 -2.35 7.76 -2.89
N GLU A 4 -2.99 7.35 -1.82
CA GLU A 4 -2.86 5.99 -1.28
C GLU A 4 -3.77 5.04 -2.06
N VAL A 5 -3.16 3.99 -2.62
CA VAL A 5 -3.81 2.98 -3.45
C VAL A 5 -3.26 1.60 -3.13
N VAL A 6 -3.86 0.56 -3.69
CA VAL A 6 -3.27 -0.77 -3.68
C VAL A 6 -2.76 -1.11 -5.07
N ILE A 7 -1.46 -1.40 -5.17
CA ILE A 7 -0.84 -1.90 -6.40
C ILE A 7 -0.96 -3.43 -6.40
N ALA A 8 -1.43 -3.99 -7.52
CA ALA A 8 -1.39 -5.44 -7.72
C ALA A 8 -0.44 -5.78 -8.87
N THR A 9 0.38 -6.80 -8.64
CA THR A 9 1.38 -7.32 -9.57
C THR A 9 1.30 -8.84 -9.63
N ARG A 10 1.80 -9.44 -10.73
CA ARG A 10 1.87 -10.88 -10.90
C ARG A 10 3.24 -11.28 -11.41
N LYS A 11 3.84 -12.30 -10.80
CA LYS A 11 5.10 -12.89 -11.24
C LYS A 11 5.06 -14.39 -10.99
N ASN A 12 5.47 -15.19 -11.99
CA ASN A 12 5.49 -16.65 -11.88
C ASN A 12 4.14 -17.23 -11.40
N SER A 13 3.03 -16.72 -11.93
CA SER A 13 1.65 -17.09 -11.55
C SER A 13 1.28 -16.83 -10.08
N ARG A 14 2.07 -16.04 -9.36
CA ARG A 14 1.75 -15.57 -8.01
C ARG A 14 1.33 -14.12 -8.05
N ASP A 15 0.16 -13.84 -7.47
CA ASP A 15 -0.35 -12.49 -7.31
C ASP A 15 0.21 -11.89 -6.03
N ASN A 16 0.41 -10.58 -6.05
CA ASN A 16 0.83 -9.81 -4.90
C ASN A 16 0.10 -8.48 -4.91
N LYS A 17 -0.28 -8.00 -3.75
CA LYS A 17 -0.82 -6.67 -3.53
C LYS A 17 -0.01 -5.94 -2.47
N ALA A 18 0.10 -4.62 -2.63
CA ALA A 18 0.77 -3.77 -1.65
C ALA A 18 0.15 -2.37 -1.63
N PRO A 19 -0.03 -1.76 -0.44
CA PRO A 19 -0.43 -0.38 -0.33
C PRO A 19 0.77 0.51 -0.69
N ILE A 20 0.58 1.42 -1.63
CA ILE A 20 1.65 2.28 -2.15
C ILE A 20 1.10 3.67 -2.43
N GLY A 21 1.82 4.69 -1.97
CA GLY A 21 1.58 6.07 -2.34
C GLY A 21 2.03 6.36 -3.77
N VAL A 22 1.13 6.85 -4.62
CA VAL A 22 1.41 7.15 -6.03
C VAL A 22 1.13 8.61 -6.38
N TYR A 23 1.79 9.08 -7.44
CA TYR A 23 1.53 10.37 -8.07
C TYR A 23 0.89 10.11 -9.44
N PHE A 24 -0.31 10.64 -9.66
CA PHE A 24 -0.94 10.65 -10.98
C PHE A 24 -0.55 11.90 -11.74
N LYS A 25 -0.21 11.75 -13.02
CA LYS A 25 0.09 12.84 -13.95
C LYS A 25 -0.46 12.47 -15.32
N ASP A 26 -1.61 13.05 -15.68
CA ASP A 26 -2.35 12.72 -16.90
C ASP A 26 -2.64 11.21 -16.99
N LYS A 27 -2.14 10.54 -18.03
CA LYS A 27 -2.24 9.09 -18.24
C LYS A 27 -1.08 8.30 -17.62
N LYS A 28 -0.26 8.93 -16.80
CA LYS A 28 0.90 8.32 -16.16
C LYS A 28 0.72 8.18 -14.67
N VAL A 29 1.39 7.19 -14.11
CA VAL A 29 1.55 7.00 -12.67
C VAL A 29 3.03 6.90 -12.32
N ILE A 30 3.41 7.53 -11.21
CA ILE A 30 4.77 7.44 -10.66
C ILE A 30 4.66 6.88 -9.25
N MET A 31 5.48 5.88 -8.94
CA MET A 31 5.57 5.29 -7.60
C MET A 31 7.02 5.00 -7.21
N HIS A 32 7.27 5.01 -5.90
CA HIS A 32 8.57 4.73 -5.30
C HIS A 32 8.50 3.39 -4.56
N LEU A 33 9.26 2.42 -5.02
CA LEU A 33 9.29 1.07 -4.45
C LEU A 33 10.56 0.87 -3.65
N PHE A 34 10.40 0.44 -2.40
CA PHE A 34 11.54 0.12 -1.53
C PHE A 34 12.12 -1.25 -1.89
N PHE A 35 13.44 -1.33 -1.91
CA PHE A 35 14.18 -2.58 -2.09
C PHE A 35 13.73 -3.64 -1.09
N GLY A 36 13.56 -4.88 -1.57
CA GLY A 36 13.16 -6.02 -0.75
C GLY A 36 11.66 -6.14 -0.51
N SER A 37 10.82 -5.32 -1.18
CA SER A 37 9.37 -5.57 -1.23
C SER A 37 9.00 -6.47 -2.40
N HIS A 38 7.96 -7.30 -2.25
CA HIS A 38 7.49 -8.18 -3.33
C HIS A 38 7.11 -7.40 -4.60
N THR A 39 6.50 -6.22 -4.47
CA THR A 39 6.17 -5.36 -5.62
C THR A 39 7.44 -4.87 -6.33
N TYR A 40 8.49 -4.51 -5.57
CA TYR A 40 9.80 -4.17 -6.13
C TYR A 40 10.36 -5.35 -6.94
N ASP A 41 10.41 -6.55 -6.34
CA ASP A 41 10.97 -7.75 -6.97
C ASP A 41 10.17 -8.19 -8.22
N ASN A 42 8.85 -8.01 -8.19
CA ASN A 42 8.00 -8.30 -9.34
C ASN A 42 8.30 -7.32 -10.48
N LEU A 43 8.27 -6.01 -10.20
CA LEU A 43 8.43 -4.96 -11.22
C LEU A 43 9.89 -4.70 -11.65
N LEU A 44 10.86 -5.48 -11.14
CA LEU A 44 12.18 -5.55 -11.74
C LEU A 44 12.14 -6.16 -13.14
N THR A 45 11.25 -7.12 -13.37
CA THR A 45 11.18 -7.94 -14.60
C THR A 45 9.81 -7.89 -15.28
N GLU A 46 8.74 -7.70 -14.54
CA GLU A 46 7.39 -7.64 -15.07
C GLU A 46 7.03 -6.22 -15.50
N ASP A 47 6.41 -6.06 -16.65
CA ASP A 47 6.11 -4.75 -17.23
C ASP A 47 4.68 -4.27 -16.94
N TYR A 48 3.83 -5.10 -16.36
CA TYR A 48 2.43 -4.77 -16.18
C TYR A 48 2.00 -4.83 -14.72
N PHE A 49 1.14 -3.91 -14.33
CA PHE A 49 0.56 -3.84 -12.99
C PHE A 49 -0.79 -3.11 -13.03
N SER A 50 -1.55 -3.26 -11.95
CA SER A 50 -2.75 -2.46 -11.73
C SER A 50 -2.61 -1.53 -10.55
N VAL A 51 -3.23 -0.36 -10.67
CA VAL A 51 -3.49 0.58 -9.58
C VAL A 51 -4.95 0.44 -9.20
N ASN A 52 -5.20 0.01 -7.98
CA ASN A 52 -6.54 -0.26 -7.46
C ASN A 52 -6.94 0.87 -6.51
N VAL A 53 -7.97 1.62 -6.87
CA VAL A 53 -8.58 2.63 -5.98
C VAL A 53 -9.63 1.93 -5.14
N VAL A 54 -9.35 1.79 -3.87
CA VAL A 54 -10.06 0.91 -2.93
C VAL A 54 -10.62 1.68 -1.73
N PRO A 55 -11.57 1.11 -0.99
CA PRO A 55 -11.92 1.59 0.34
C PRO A 55 -10.68 1.62 1.26
N PRO A 56 -10.55 2.59 2.18
CA PRO A 56 -9.40 2.70 3.09
C PRO A 56 -9.08 1.43 3.88
N ILE A 57 -10.10 0.65 4.20
CA ILE A 57 -9.94 -0.63 4.92
C ILE A 57 -9.15 -1.67 4.10
N GLU A 58 -9.26 -1.63 2.78
CA GLU A 58 -8.52 -2.53 1.89
C GLU A 58 -7.03 -2.15 1.81
N ILE A 59 -6.68 -0.88 2.02
CA ILE A 59 -5.29 -0.43 2.18
C ILE A 59 -4.66 -1.09 3.41
N ALA A 60 -5.40 -1.12 4.53
CA ALA A 60 -4.95 -1.76 5.76
C ALA A 60 -4.83 -3.29 5.63
N LYS A 61 -5.76 -3.94 4.91
CA LYS A 61 -5.66 -5.37 4.60
C LYS A 61 -4.43 -5.67 3.75
N ALA A 62 -4.20 -4.87 2.72
CA ALA A 62 -3.07 -5.06 1.83
C ALA A 62 -1.69 -4.98 2.53
N VAL A 63 -1.57 -4.22 3.64
CA VAL A 63 -0.33 -4.17 4.42
C VAL A 63 -0.13 -5.41 5.30
N LEU A 64 -1.21 -6.15 5.59
CA LEU A 64 -1.19 -7.37 6.40
C LEU A 64 -1.11 -8.65 5.56
N ASP A 65 -0.96 -8.55 4.23
CA ASP A 65 -0.97 -9.67 3.29
C ASP A 65 -2.23 -10.55 3.38
N ASP A 66 -3.39 -9.93 3.67
CA ASP A 66 -4.66 -10.64 3.68
C ASP A 66 -4.97 -11.21 2.29
N GLU A 67 -5.52 -12.43 2.26
CA GLU A 67 -5.99 -13.05 1.02
C GLU A 67 -7.03 -12.18 0.33
N ASP A 68 -7.06 -12.22 -1.00
CA ASP A 68 -7.98 -11.41 -1.80
C ASP A 68 -8.54 -12.18 -2.99
N ASP A 69 -9.75 -11.76 -3.42
CA ASP A 69 -10.37 -12.19 -4.67
C ASP A 69 -9.82 -11.34 -5.82
N TYR A 70 -8.82 -11.86 -6.52
CA TYR A 70 -8.30 -11.22 -7.72
C TYR A 70 -9.20 -11.47 -8.93
N LEU A 71 -9.40 -10.42 -9.71
CA LEU A 71 -9.89 -10.45 -11.08
C LEU A 71 -8.72 -10.19 -12.02
N TYR A 72 -8.90 -10.46 -13.33
CA TYR A 72 -7.80 -10.33 -14.28
C TYR A 72 -8.23 -9.58 -15.55
N TYR A 73 -7.35 -8.68 -15.99
CA TYR A 73 -7.39 -8.06 -17.31
C TYR A 73 -6.10 -8.39 -18.05
N ASN A 74 -6.16 -9.15 -19.13
CA ASN A 74 -4.97 -9.60 -19.89
C ASN A 74 -3.86 -10.16 -18.96
N ASN A 75 -4.22 -11.04 -18.03
CA ASN A 75 -3.32 -11.62 -17.02
C ASN A 75 -2.77 -10.64 -15.97
N ILE A 76 -3.22 -9.39 -15.94
CA ILE A 76 -2.87 -8.40 -14.91
C ILE A 76 -3.90 -8.53 -13.79
N PRO A 77 -3.48 -8.86 -12.54
CA PRO A 77 -4.40 -8.97 -11.43
C PRO A 77 -4.93 -7.60 -10.99
N TYR A 78 -6.18 -7.55 -10.53
CA TYR A 78 -6.76 -6.40 -9.87
C TYR A 78 -7.78 -6.83 -8.81
N LEU A 79 -8.07 -5.96 -7.86
CA LEU A 79 -8.88 -6.31 -6.69
C LEU A 79 -10.37 -6.16 -6.97
N LYS A 80 -11.14 -7.18 -6.66
CA LYS A 80 -12.61 -7.16 -6.75
C LYS A 80 -13.23 -6.11 -5.82
N SER A 81 -12.56 -5.78 -4.72
CA SER A 81 -13.00 -4.76 -3.74
C SER A 81 -12.82 -3.32 -4.21
N SER A 82 -12.15 -3.08 -5.35
CA SER A 82 -11.87 -1.73 -5.87
C SER A 82 -13.14 -1.00 -6.31
N TYR A 83 -13.15 0.31 -6.23
CA TYR A 83 -14.10 1.18 -6.93
C TYR A 83 -13.81 1.17 -8.43
N TYR A 84 -12.52 1.26 -8.78
CA TYR A 84 -12.02 1.08 -10.14
C TYR A 84 -10.56 0.67 -10.10
N ALA A 85 -10.13 0.01 -11.17
CA ALA A 85 -8.75 -0.38 -11.39
C ALA A 85 -8.23 0.23 -12.70
N ILE A 86 -6.99 0.71 -12.68
CA ILE A 86 -6.29 1.26 -13.84
C ILE A 86 -5.11 0.36 -14.12
N PHE A 87 -4.97 -0.06 -15.37
CA PHE A 87 -3.87 -0.94 -15.80
C PHE A 87 -2.78 -0.12 -16.47
N TYR A 88 -1.55 -0.43 -16.10
CA TYR A 88 -0.37 0.30 -16.55
C TYR A 88 0.66 -0.62 -17.14
N LYS A 89 1.37 -0.08 -18.16
CA LYS A 89 2.62 -0.64 -18.65
C LYS A 89 3.77 0.21 -18.13
N VAL A 90 4.79 -0.43 -17.59
CA VAL A 90 6.03 0.24 -17.16
C VAL A 90 6.74 0.82 -18.37
N VAL A 91 7.02 2.12 -18.33
CA VAL A 91 7.76 2.84 -19.39
C VAL A 91 9.12 3.31 -18.91
N LYS A 92 9.34 3.41 -17.61
CA LYS A 92 10.64 3.77 -17.03
C LYS A 92 10.86 3.09 -15.68
N ARG A 93 12.12 2.65 -15.45
CA ARG A 93 12.64 2.23 -14.15
C ARG A 93 13.88 3.05 -13.85
N GLU A 94 13.93 3.69 -12.71
CA GLU A 94 15.09 4.45 -12.26
C GLU A 94 15.46 4.01 -10.84
N PHE A 95 16.74 3.73 -10.61
CA PHE A 95 17.24 3.30 -9.30
C PHE A 95 17.90 4.48 -8.60
N VAL A 96 17.48 4.76 -7.38
CA VAL A 96 17.94 5.90 -6.59
C VAL A 96 18.30 5.43 -5.18
N ASP A 97 19.49 5.80 -4.74
CA ASP A 97 19.85 5.68 -3.33
C ASP A 97 19.34 6.93 -2.59
N ARG A 98 18.46 6.75 -1.63
CA ARG A 98 17.89 7.80 -0.82
C ARG A 98 18.44 7.75 0.59
N ASN A 99 18.79 8.93 1.10
CA ASN A 99 19.16 9.14 2.49
C ASN A 99 18.26 10.23 3.06
N ASP A 100 17.30 9.85 3.89
CA ASP A 100 16.37 10.76 4.53
C ASP A 100 16.33 10.52 6.05
N LYS A 101 15.42 11.18 6.75
CA LYS A 101 15.23 11.02 8.20
C LYS A 101 14.91 9.59 8.65
N PHE A 102 14.50 8.71 7.73
CA PHE A 102 14.21 7.30 7.99
C PHE A 102 15.39 6.38 7.66
N GLY A 103 16.56 6.95 7.28
CA GLY A 103 17.81 6.23 7.01
C GLY A 103 18.13 6.08 5.52
N LYS A 104 19.13 5.22 5.24
CA LYS A 104 19.56 4.90 3.87
C LYS A 104 18.67 3.79 3.31
N SER A 105 18.06 4.04 2.16
CA SER A 105 17.25 3.06 1.44
C SER A 105 17.53 3.15 -0.06
N ARG A 106 17.44 1.99 -0.72
CA ARG A 106 17.48 1.91 -2.18
C ARG A 106 16.04 1.87 -2.70
N LEU A 107 15.74 2.74 -3.65
CA LEU A 107 14.43 2.86 -4.26
C LEU A 107 14.51 2.53 -5.75
N MET A 108 13.43 1.96 -6.27
CA MET A 108 13.13 1.94 -7.68
C MET A 108 11.94 2.87 -7.93
N ILE A 109 12.16 3.88 -8.75
CA ILE A 109 11.10 4.77 -9.23
C ILE A 109 10.54 4.16 -10.51
N ILE A 110 9.26 3.85 -10.50
CA ILE A 110 8.51 3.34 -11.64
C ILE A 110 7.68 4.46 -12.22
N GLU A 111 7.76 4.64 -13.55
CA GLU A 111 6.78 5.38 -14.33
C GLU A 111 5.99 4.40 -15.17
N GLY A 112 4.66 4.39 -15.03
CA GLY A 112 3.73 3.59 -15.81
C GLY A 112 2.87 4.46 -16.70
N GLU A 113 2.55 3.98 -17.91
CA GLU A 113 1.58 4.57 -18.83
C GLU A 113 0.28 3.77 -18.81
N GLU A 114 -0.85 4.47 -18.69
CA GLU A 114 -2.18 3.84 -18.64
C GLU A 114 -2.50 3.17 -19.97
N ILE A 115 -2.89 1.88 -19.89
CA ILE A 115 -3.30 1.09 -21.06
C ILE A 115 -4.81 0.79 -21.07
N ASN A 116 -5.43 0.73 -19.90
CA ASN A 116 -6.89 0.52 -19.77
C ASN A 116 -7.38 0.87 -18.36
N ARG A 117 -8.72 0.92 -18.19
CA ARG A 117 -9.37 1.16 -16.91
C ARG A 117 -10.68 0.37 -16.84
N VAL A 118 -10.99 -0.17 -15.66
CA VAL A 118 -12.23 -0.88 -15.37
C VAL A 118 -12.88 -0.27 -14.14
N TYR A 119 -14.16 0.04 -14.23
CA TYR A 119 -14.99 0.48 -13.11
C TYR A 119 -15.79 -0.69 -12.54
N LEU A 120 -15.77 -0.82 -11.22
CA LEU A 120 -16.53 -1.84 -10.51
C LEU A 120 -17.74 -1.22 -9.82
N ASN A 121 -18.79 -2.02 -9.60
CA ASN A 121 -20.06 -1.55 -9.02
C ASN A 121 -20.00 -1.44 -7.48
N ASN A 122 -18.84 -1.10 -6.91
CA ASN A 122 -18.71 -0.91 -5.48
C ASN A 122 -19.11 0.53 -5.10
N ILE A 123 -20.07 0.66 -4.21
CA ILE A 123 -20.58 1.95 -3.77
C ILE A 123 -19.72 2.47 -2.60
N PRO A 124 -19.15 3.69 -2.71
CA PRO A 124 -18.42 4.29 -1.60
C PRO A 124 -19.31 4.45 -0.35
N LYS A 125 -18.79 4.07 0.80
CA LYS A 125 -19.44 4.31 2.10
C LYS A 125 -19.15 5.73 2.58
N PRO A 126 -20.02 6.30 3.44
CA PRO A 126 -19.71 7.56 4.12
C PRO A 126 -18.38 7.49 4.85
N TYR A 127 -17.59 8.57 4.78
CA TYR A 127 -16.28 8.66 5.42
C TYR A 127 -16.40 8.50 6.95
N ASN A 128 -15.57 7.65 7.54
CA ASN A 128 -15.38 7.49 8.96
C ASN A 128 -13.95 7.96 9.34
N ARG A 129 -13.80 8.65 10.46
CA ARG A 129 -12.47 9.08 10.93
C ARG A 129 -11.50 7.91 11.16
N ALA A 130 -12.03 6.72 11.48
CA ALA A 130 -11.21 5.52 11.61
C ALA A 130 -10.56 5.11 10.29
N ASP A 131 -11.17 5.43 9.13
CA ASP A 131 -10.61 5.13 7.82
C ASP A 131 -9.24 5.78 7.62
N GLY A 132 -9.15 7.11 7.83
CA GLY A 132 -7.88 7.83 7.70
C GLY A 132 -6.84 7.38 8.73
N LEU A 133 -7.25 7.19 9.98
CA LEU A 133 -6.33 6.72 11.03
C LEU A 133 -5.83 5.30 10.77
N LEU A 134 -6.64 4.44 10.18
CA LEU A 134 -6.24 3.08 9.82
C LEU A 134 -5.19 3.10 8.68
N VAL A 135 -5.34 3.99 7.71
CA VAL A 135 -4.34 4.20 6.65
C VAL A 135 -3.02 4.70 7.25
N GLU A 136 -3.06 5.69 8.14
CA GLU A 136 -1.86 6.18 8.84
C GLU A 136 -1.18 5.05 9.66
N MET A 137 -1.97 4.21 10.33
CA MET A 137 -1.43 3.02 11.02
C MET A 137 -0.77 2.06 10.05
N ALA A 138 -1.36 1.82 8.87
CA ALA A 138 -0.79 0.96 7.84
C ALA A 138 0.55 1.51 7.31
N VAL A 139 0.66 2.82 7.11
CA VAL A 139 1.90 3.49 6.70
C VAL A 139 3.00 3.31 7.77
N ILE A 140 2.69 3.53 9.04
CA ILE A 140 3.65 3.32 10.14
C ILE A 140 4.03 1.85 10.25
N TYR A 141 3.05 0.95 10.24
CA TYR A 141 3.25 -0.49 10.31
C TYR A 141 4.20 -0.99 9.22
N SER A 142 3.97 -0.59 7.97
CA SER A 142 4.80 -1.02 6.84
C SER A 142 6.28 -0.66 7.00
N ARG A 143 6.58 0.44 7.68
CA ARG A 143 7.95 0.88 7.98
C ARG A 143 8.55 0.11 9.15
N LEU A 144 7.81 0.01 10.26
CA LEU A 144 8.29 -0.68 11.47
C LEU A 144 8.47 -2.18 11.27
N ALA A 145 7.65 -2.81 10.43
CA ALA A 145 7.73 -4.24 10.09
C ALA A 145 8.84 -4.55 9.07
N ASN A 146 9.27 -3.58 8.27
CA ASN A 146 10.28 -3.79 7.22
C ASN A 146 11.70 -3.75 7.79
N LYS A 147 12.33 -4.93 7.91
CA LYS A 147 13.70 -5.10 8.42
C LYS A 147 14.79 -4.46 7.54
N ASN A 148 14.48 -4.13 6.29
CA ASN A 148 15.41 -3.51 5.34
C ASN A 148 15.46 -1.99 5.48
N ILE A 149 14.55 -1.38 6.24
CA ILE A 149 14.54 0.05 6.53
C ILE A 149 15.24 0.27 7.87
N LYS A 150 16.30 1.07 7.88
CA LYS A 150 16.97 1.49 9.10
C LYS A 150 16.31 2.76 9.62
N ILE A 151 15.52 2.64 10.67
CA ILE A 151 14.86 3.75 11.37
C ILE A 151 15.68 4.06 12.62
N ASP A 152 15.97 5.33 12.90
CA ASP A 152 16.62 5.69 14.15
C ASP A 152 15.69 5.49 15.37
N GLU A 153 16.28 5.37 16.57
CA GLU A 153 15.53 5.02 17.78
C GLU A 153 14.52 6.11 18.19
N ASN A 154 14.76 7.38 17.87
CA ASN A 154 13.85 8.48 18.20
C ASN A 154 12.63 8.43 17.28
N ASP A 155 12.84 8.31 15.95
CA ASP A 155 11.77 8.17 14.96
C ASP A 155 10.94 6.92 15.23
N LYS A 156 11.59 5.80 15.58
CA LYS A 156 10.91 4.56 15.95
C LYS A 156 10.02 4.73 17.18
N LYS A 157 10.51 5.46 18.18
CA LYS A 157 9.72 5.77 19.39
C LYS A 157 8.52 6.67 19.06
N GLU A 158 8.72 7.70 18.23
CA GLU A 158 7.65 8.58 17.78
C GLU A 158 6.58 7.79 17.02
N MET A 159 6.96 6.99 16.02
CA MET A 159 6.06 6.11 15.27
C MET A 159 5.30 5.14 16.19
N THR A 160 5.98 4.58 17.19
CA THR A 160 5.35 3.68 18.17
C THR A 160 4.30 4.40 19.01
N ASN A 161 4.54 5.64 19.41
CA ASN A 161 3.59 6.44 20.14
C ASN A 161 2.38 6.82 19.28
N ASP A 162 2.64 7.21 18.03
CA ASP A 162 1.57 7.61 17.11
C ASP A 162 0.65 6.44 16.77
N ILE A 163 1.18 5.25 16.45
CA ILE A 163 0.35 4.08 16.14
C ILE A 163 -0.53 3.68 17.33
N LYS A 164 -0.03 3.78 18.57
CA LYS A 164 -0.81 3.54 19.80
C LYS A 164 -1.89 4.60 20.01
N LYS A 165 -1.59 5.87 19.74
CA LYS A 165 -2.55 6.98 19.81
C LYS A 165 -3.67 6.78 18.79
N TYR A 166 -3.36 6.45 17.53
CA TYR A 166 -4.35 6.19 16.49
C TYR A 166 -5.24 5.01 16.87
N PHE A 167 -4.68 3.93 17.36
CA PHE A 167 -5.45 2.79 17.86
C PHE A 167 -6.42 3.18 18.96
N SER A 168 -6.01 4.03 19.91
CA SER A 168 -6.89 4.49 20.98
C SER A 168 -8.12 5.24 20.48
N ILE A 169 -7.97 5.98 19.36
CA ILE A 169 -9.08 6.70 18.72
C ILE A 169 -9.94 5.72 17.91
N ILE A 170 -9.33 4.82 17.14
CA ILE A 170 -10.03 3.79 16.37
C ILE A 170 -10.93 2.95 17.27
N LYS A 171 -10.50 2.59 18.47
CA LYS A 171 -11.32 1.87 19.45
C LYS A 171 -12.64 2.59 19.78
N LYS A 172 -12.64 3.93 19.72
CA LYS A 172 -13.82 4.76 20.05
C LYS A 172 -14.75 4.97 18.88
N VAL A 173 -14.20 5.18 17.66
CA VAL A 173 -14.98 5.65 16.50
C VAL A 173 -15.07 4.62 15.37
N GLY A 174 -14.21 3.62 15.37
CA GLY A 174 -14.16 2.58 14.33
C GLY A 174 -15.18 1.47 14.54
N GLY A 175 -15.62 0.87 13.44
CA GLY A 175 -16.39 -0.36 13.44
C GLY A 175 -15.54 -1.58 13.83
N ARG A 176 -16.16 -2.77 13.84
CA ARG A 176 -15.51 -4.03 14.25
C ARG A 176 -14.25 -4.32 13.43
N GLU A 177 -14.35 -4.20 12.13
CA GLU A 177 -13.26 -4.50 11.17
C GLU A 177 -12.06 -3.55 11.36
N HIS A 178 -12.30 -2.24 11.55
CA HIS A 178 -11.23 -1.28 11.85
C HIS A 178 -10.45 -1.66 13.11
N LYS A 179 -11.16 -2.07 14.16
CA LYS A 179 -10.54 -2.47 15.43
C LYS A 179 -9.70 -3.72 15.29
N GLN A 180 -10.22 -4.73 14.58
CA GLN A 180 -9.50 -5.99 14.34
C GLN A 180 -8.22 -5.79 13.55
N LEU A 181 -8.25 -5.02 12.45
CA LEU A 181 -7.06 -4.73 11.64
C LEU A 181 -6.02 -3.94 12.43
N ALA A 182 -6.45 -2.90 13.16
CA ALA A 182 -5.56 -2.12 13.98
C ALA A 182 -4.92 -2.94 15.11
N GLU A 183 -5.68 -3.83 15.76
CA GLU A 183 -5.14 -4.77 16.76
C GLU A 183 -4.12 -5.73 16.15
N THR A 184 -4.39 -6.28 14.96
CA THR A 184 -3.47 -7.18 14.26
C THR A 184 -2.14 -6.48 13.98
N MET A 185 -2.16 -5.23 13.49
CA MET A 185 -0.93 -4.46 13.26
C MET A 185 -0.12 -4.32 14.55
N LEU A 186 -0.75 -3.97 15.66
CA LEU A 186 -0.05 -3.80 16.95
C LEU A 186 0.50 -5.13 17.49
N ARG A 187 -0.24 -6.22 17.38
CA ARG A 187 0.23 -7.56 17.77
C ARG A 187 1.46 -7.98 16.97
N ASN A 188 1.43 -7.81 15.66
CA ASN A 188 2.55 -8.16 14.79
C ASN A 188 3.82 -7.34 15.10
N LEU A 189 3.66 -6.14 15.65
CA LEU A 189 4.76 -5.29 16.11
C LEU A 189 5.14 -5.54 17.59
N ASN A 190 4.49 -6.47 18.30
CA ASN A 190 4.65 -6.70 19.74
C ASN A 190 4.40 -5.44 20.60
N LEU A 191 3.39 -4.66 20.26
CA LEU A 191 3.03 -3.40 20.90
C LEU A 191 1.74 -3.44 21.73
N LEU A 192 1.05 -4.60 21.75
CA LEU A 192 -0.11 -4.90 22.59
C LEU A 192 0.29 -5.71 23.79
#